data_42f862a46dd4fe68fd7d9fefc02699d6
#
_entry.id   42f862a46dd4fe68fd7d9fefc02699d6
#
_cell.length_a   1.000
_cell.length_b   1.000
_cell.length_c   1.000
_cell.angle_alpha   90.00
_cell.angle_beta   90.00
_cell.angle_gamma   90.00
#
_symmetry.space_group_name_H-M   'P 1'
#
loop_
_entity.id
_entity.type
_entity.pdbx_description
1 polymer ?
#
loop_
_entity_poly.entity_id
_entity_poly.type
_entity_poly.pdbx_seq_one_letter_code
_entity_poly.pdbx_strand_id
1 'polypeptide(L)'
;MQRIKFDMGELIAFVTTAEKASFRLAAEALFLSPPALSRRVERLESVLGARLLERTTRRVELTEVGHEFLQEARRALAGLDEAVQRVDDQLKLRRGRVTVACVPSVATNLLPPVLKTFAVEQPDVQVHVIDESAQQVVEAVLRGDADFGLSFTGSQEPSLRFEALTRERYVLAMPRSHAWAARSQVEWAELAGKRLVSVSHKSGNRLLLDQVMAGLPEQPVAWHECNHVTGALALVEAGLGLAAVPQLALRQDHAQVLSLI
;
A
#
# COMPACT_ATOMS: atom_id res chain seq x y z
N MET A 1 -10.56 -15.74 27.48
CA MET A 1 -9.35 -15.85 26.65
C MET A 1 -9.06 -17.32 26.41
N GLN A 2 -9.25 -17.83 25.21
CA GLN A 2 -8.81 -19.18 24.85
C GLN A 2 -7.28 -19.25 24.96
N ARG A 3 -6.76 -20.18 25.76
CA ARG A 3 -5.31 -20.34 25.94
C ARG A 3 -4.70 -20.86 24.65
N ILE A 4 -3.84 -20.07 24.01
CA ILE A 4 -2.99 -20.52 22.92
C ILE A 4 -2.16 -21.71 23.44
N LYS A 5 -2.29 -22.88 22.78
CA LYS A 5 -1.66 -24.15 23.22
C LYS A 5 -0.43 -24.54 22.42
N PHE A 6 0.02 -23.66 21.50
CA PHE A 6 1.25 -23.81 20.71
C PHE A 6 2.26 -22.71 21.05
N ASP A 7 3.52 -22.93 20.76
CA ASP A 7 4.59 -21.94 20.98
C ASP A 7 4.93 -21.16 19.70
N MET A 8 5.67 -20.06 19.89
CA MET A 8 6.14 -19.20 18.80
C MET A 8 7.02 -19.95 17.80
N GLY A 9 7.87 -20.86 18.28
CA GLY A 9 8.76 -21.63 17.40
C GLY A 9 8.01 -22.57 16.48
N GLU A 10 6.83 -23.06 16.87
CA GLU A 10 5.92 -23.85 16.06
C GLU A 10 5.26 -22.99 14.98
N LEU A 11 4.85 -21.78 15.34
CA LEU A 11 4.27 -20.81 14.40
C LEU A 11 5.28 -20.37 13.33
N ILE A 12 6.50 -19.99 13.75
CA ILE A 12 7.60 -19.62 12.87
C ILE A 12 7.98 -20.79 11.95
N ALA A 13 8.02 -22.02 12.48
CA ALA A 13 8.31 -23.21 11.68
C ALA A 13 7.31 -23.40 10.54
N PHE A 14 6.02 -23.22 10.81
CA PHE A 14 4.97 -23.30 9.80
C PHE A 14 5.11 -22.20 8.74
N VAL A 15 5.19 -20.91 9.17
CA VAL A 15 5.29 -19.76 8.26
C VAL A 15 6.51 -19.91 7.34
N THR A 16 7.69 -20.20 7.90
CA THR A 16 8.92 -20.38 7.13
C THR A 16 8.82 -21.56 6.16
N THR A 17 8.18 -22.66 6.56
CA THR A 17 7.98 -23.83 5.68
C THR A 17 7.05 -23.51 4.52
N ALA A 18 5.97 -22.79 4.78
CA ALA A 18 5.03 -22.34 3.75
C ALA A 18 5.71 -21.37 2.74
N GLU A 19 6.51 -20.42 3.22
CA GLU A 19 7.21 -19.45 2.38
C GLU A 19 8.32 -20.05 1.52
N LYS A 20 9.06 -21.03 2.07
CA LYS A 20 10.10 -21.73 1.32
C LYS A 20 9.58 -22.86 0.46
N ALA A 21 8.32 -23.26 0.63
CA ALA A 21 7.71 -24.44 -0.02
C ALA A 21 8.59 -25.69 0.09
N SER A 22 9.40 -25.79 1.16
CA SER A 22 10.41 -26.86 1.34
C SER A 22 10.80 -26.98 2.81
N PHE A 23 10.60 -28.15 3.39
CA PHE A 23 11.06 -28.47 4.74
C PHE A 23 12.59 -28.39 4.89
N ARG A 24 13.34 -28.77 3.87
CA ARG A 24 14.80 -28.69 3.90
C ARG A 24 15.28 -27.23 3.95
N LEU A 25 14.79 -26.39 3.03
CA LEU A 25 15.18 -24.97 2.98
C LEU A 25 14.71 -24.19 4.22
N ALA A 26 13.54 -24.54 4.75
CA ALA A 26 13.03 -23.92 5.97
C ALA A 26 13.86 -24.35 7.20
N ALA A 27 14.27 -25.61 7.27
CA ALA A 27 15.14 -26.11 8.36
C ALA A 27 16.51 -25.41 8.33
N GLU A 28 17.10 -25.26 7.14
CA GLU A 28 18.35 -24.51 6.95
C GLU A 28 18.18 -23.04 7.41
N ALA A 29 17.09 -22.36 7.00
CA ALA A 29 16.82 -20.98 7.37
C ALA A 29 16.62 -20.77 8.89
N LEU A 30 16.07 -21.78 9.58
CA LEU A 30 15.82 -21.73 11.03
C LEU A 30 16.92 -22.40 11.87
N PHE A 31 18.01 -22.82 11.25
CA PHE A 31 19.11 -23.54 11.91
C PHE A 31 18.63 -24.80 12.66
N LEU A 32 17.65 -25.52 12.09
CA LEU A 32 17.09 -26.73 12.64
C LEU A 32 17.43 -27.95 11.77
N SER A 33 17.34 -29.14 12.36
CA SER A 33 17.31 -30.37 11.57
C SER A 33 15.92 -30.56 10.93
N PRO A 34 15.82 -31.12 9.71
CA PRO A 34 14.52 -31.38 9.06
C PRO A 34 13.52 -32.16 9.93
N PRO A 35 13.94 -33.21 10.70
CA PRO A 35 13.04 -33.87 11.63
C PRO A 35 12.53 -33.00 12.79
N ALA A 36 13.37 -32.07 13.26
CA ALA A 36 12.97 -31.14 14.32
C ALA A 36 11.94 -30.12 13.81
N LEU A 37 12.16 -29.57 12.60
CA LEU A 37 11.20 -28.68 11.96
C LEU A 37 9.86 -29.39 11.71
N SER A 38 9.89 -30.63 11.15
CA SER A 38 8.67 -31.40 10.90
C SER A 38 7.84 -31.60 12.17
N ARG A 39 8.50 -31.95 13.27
CA ARG A 39 7.82 -32.14 14.58
C ARG A 39 7.18 -30.86 15.09
N ARG A 40 7.80 -29.68 14.87
CA ARG A 40 7.19 -28.39 15.26
C ARG A 40 5.92 -28.10 14.47
N VAL A 41 5.96 -28.29 13.15
CA VAL A 41 4.77 -28.12 12.29
C VAL A 41 3.68 -29.13 12.66
N GLU A 42 4.02 -30.41 12.87
CA GLU A 42 3.07 -31.44 13.28
C GLU A 42 2.39 -31.14 14.61
N ARG A 43 3.14 -30.57 15.56
CA ARG A 43 2.59 -30.19 16.85
C ARG A 43 1.62 -29.01 16.73
N LEU A 44 1.94 -28.01 15.90
CA LEU A 44 1.03 -26.91 15.58
C LEU A 44 -0.28 -27.46 14.96
N GLU A 45 -0.18 -28.30 13.94
CA GLU A 45 -1.32 -28.93 13.29
C GLU A 45 -2.18 -29.75 14.26
N SER A 46 -1.52 -30.51 15.16
CA SER A 46 -2.19 -31.28 16.20
C SER A 46 -2.96 -30.39 17.19
N VAL A 47 -2.39 -29.25 17.59
CA VAL A 47 -3.04 -28.31 18.51
C VAL A 47 -4.22 -27.61 17.84
N LEU A 48 -4.11 -27.30 16.56
CA LEU A 48 -5.18 -26.67 15.78
C LEU A 48 -6.26 -27.66 15.34
N GLY A 49 -5.95 -28.97 15.36
CA GLY A 49 -6.87 -30.00 14.90
C GLY A 49 -7.06 -30.05 13.37
N ALA A 50 -6.17 -29.39 12.64
CA ALA A 50 -6.24 -29.28 11.18
C ALA A 50 -4.85 -29.41 10.55
N ARG A 51 -4.78 -30.02 9.37
CA ARG A 51 -3.57 -29.98 8.55
C ARG A 51 -3.48 -28.64 7.84
N LEU A 52 -2.31 -28.02 7.93
CA LEU A 52 -1.99 -26.76 7.27
C LEU A 52 -1.18 -26.95 5.99
N LEU A 53 -0.40 -28.05 5.93
CA LEU A 53 0.46 -28.40 4.82
C LEU A 53 0.09 -29.77 4.24
N GLU A 54 -0.01 -29.84 2.93
CA GLU A 54 -0.03 -31.10 2.18
C GLU A 54 1.40 -31.51 1.88
N ARG A 55 1.74 -32.75 2.26
CA ARG A 55 3.07 -33.31 2.07
C ARG A 55 3.01 -34.34 0.95
N THR A 56 3.54 -33.97 -0.20
CA THR A 56 3.93 -34.97 -1.20
C THR A 56 5.44 -35.17 -1.14
N THR A 57 5.94 -36.29 -1.63
CA THR A 57 7.39 -36.59 -1.66
C THR A 57 8.21 -35.57 -2.48
N ARG A 58 7.56 -34.69 -3.23
CA ARG A 58 8.19 -33.72 -4.15
C ARG A 58 7.82 -32.26 -3.89
N ARG A 59 6.74 -31.95 -3.15
CA ARG A 59 6.27 -30.56 -2.92
C ARG A 59 5.63 -30.42 -1.56
N VAL A 60 5.76 -29.23 -1.01
CA VAL A 60 5.02 -28.75 0.16
C VAL A 60 4.04 -27.71 -0.35
N GLU A 61 2.77 -27.97 -0.18
CA GLU A 61 1.68 -27.08 -0.59
C GLU A 61 0.81 -26.77 0.63
N LEU A 62 0.17 -25.61 0.63
CA LEU A 62 -0.76 -25.23 1.68
C LEU A 62 -2.12 -25.88 1.43
N THR A 63 -2.77 -26.33 2.50
CA THR A 63 -4.21 -26.63 2.47
C THR A 63 -5.01 -25.32 2.41
N GLU A 64 -6.32 -25.38 2.15
CA GLU A 64 -7.21 -24.19 2.21
C GLU A 64 -7.14 -23.52 3.60
N VAL A 65 -7.25 -24.32 4.67
CA VAL A 65 -7.06 -23.85 6.05
C VAL A 65 -5.66 -23.29 6.28
N GLY A 66 -4.64 -23.91 5.66
CA GLY A 66 -3.25 -23.43 5.72
C GLY A 66 -3.06 -22.07 5.08
N HIS A 67 -3.73 -21.79 3.97
CA HIS A 67 -3.70 -20.46 3.33
C HIS A 67 -4.30 -19.38 4.22
N GLU A 68 -5.47 -19.62 4.80
CA GLU A 68 -6.12 -18.68 5.73
C GLU A 68 -5.26 -18.45 6.97
N PHE A 69 -4.81 -19.56 7.59
CA PHE A 69 -4.00 -19.48 8.80
C PHE A 69 -2.65 -18.81 8.57
N LEU A 70 -2.03 -18.96 7.40
CA LEU A 70 -0.77 -18.30 7.06
C LEU A 70 -0.90 -16.75 7.12
N GLN A 71 -2.00 -16.21 6.63
CA GLN A 71 -2.24 -14.76 6.67
C GLN A 71 -2.33 -14.24 8.12
N GLU A 72 -3.08 -14.96 8.97
CA GLU A 72 -3.21 -14.61 10.39
C GLU A 72 -1.89 -14.78 11.15
N ALA A 73 -1.17 -15.88 10.87
CA ALA A 73 0.12 -16.16 11.48
C ALA A 73 1.16 -15.07 11.17
N ARG A 74 1.23 -14.62 9.91
CA ARG A 74 2.10 -13.50 9.51
C ARG A 74 1.76 -12.21 10.23
N ARG A 75 0.47 -11.87 10.34
CA ARG A 75 0.02 -10.68 11.08
C ARG A 75 0.41 -10.75 12.56
N ALA A 76 0.22 -11.92 13.18
CA ALA A 76 0.58 -12.11 14.58
C ALA A 76 2.10 -11.98 14.83
N LEU A 77 2.93 -12.56 13.94
CA LEU A 77 4.38 -12.45 14.04
C LEU A 77 4.86 -11.00 13.81
N ALA A 78 4.33 -10.32 12.80
CA ALA A 78 4.66 -8.92 12.54
C ALA A 78 4.28 -8.02 13.73
N GLY A 79 3.11 -8.19 14.32
CA GLY A 79 2.69 -7.43 15.49
C GLY A 79 3.57 -7.68 16.72
N LEU A 80 4.13 -8.88 16.85
CA LEU A 80 5.08 -9.16 17.93
C LEU A 80 6.46 -8.55 17.68
N ASP A 81 6.97 -8.63 16.45
CA ASP A 81 8.23 -7.98 16.06
C ASP A 81 8.15 -6.45 16.27
N GLU A 82 7.02 -5.85 15.98
CA GLU A 82 6.77 -4.43 16.27
C GLU A 82 6.73 -4.13 17.76
N ALA A 83 6.12 -5.01 18.57
CA ALA A 83 6.10 -4.83 20.03
C ALA A 83 7.51 -4.89 20.62
N VAL A 84 8.36 -5.80 20.14
CA VAL A 84 9.78 -5.91 20.51
C VAL A 84 10.54 -4.66 20.06
N GLN A 85 10.32 -4.20 18.82
CA GLN A 85 10.94 -2.98 18.33
C GLN A 85 10.54 -1.75 19.14
N ARG A 86 9.26 -1.62 19.51
CA ARG A 86 8.80 -0.53 20.39
C ARG A 86 9.50 -0.53 21.75
N VAL A 87 9.76 -1.69 22.34
CA VAL A 87 10.54 -1.82 23.58
C VAL A 87 12.00 -1.43 23.36
N ASP A 88 12.61 -1.89 22.28
CA ASP A 88 13.98 -1.53 21.89
C ASP A 88 14.13 -0.03 21.62
N ASP A 89 13.14 0.57 20.99
CA ASP A 89 13.08 2.02 20.73
C ASP A 89 12.90 2.82 22.03
N GLN A 90 12.10 2.33 22.99
CA GLN A 90 12.00 2.90 24.33
C GLN A 90 13.30 2.75 25.14
N LEU A 91 14.03 1.66 24.97
CA LEU A 91 15.32 1.45 25.65
C LEU A 91 16.45 2.27 25.00
N LYS A 92 16.39 2.52 23.71
CA LYS A 92 17.28 3.45 22.97
C LYS A 92 16.94 4.93 23.16
N LEU A 93 16.15 5.27 24.13
CA LEU A 93 15.54 6.50 24.68
C LEU A 93 16.18 7.87 24.32
N ARG A 94 16.62 8.09 23.09
CA ARG A 94 17.06 9.41 22.61
C ARG A 94 16.61 9.77 21.19
N ARG A 95 15.95 8.87 20.47
CA ARG A 95 15.47 9.16 19.10
C ARG A 95 14.02 8.74 18.97
N GLY A 96 13.11 9.71 18.93
CA GLY A 96 11.71 9.46 18.58
C GLY A 96 11.63 8.85 17.18
N ARG A 97 10.63 7.99 16.94
CA ARG A 97 10.26 7.51 15.60
C ARG A 97 8.82 7.88 15.31
N VAL A 98 8.56 8.40 14.13
CA VAL A 98 7.22 8.66 13.61
C VAL A 98 7.06 7.92 12.30
N THR A 99 6.00 7.13 12.18
CA THR A 99 5.64 6.44 10.95
C THR A 99 4.42 7.09 10.34
N VAL A 100 4.54 7.59 9.11
CA VAL A 100 3.43 8.17 8.35
C VAL A 100 3.11 7.31 7.14
N ALA A 101 1.85 6.87 7.04
CA ALA A 101 1.36 6.24 5.82
C ALA A 101 0.73 7.30 4.91
N CYS A 102 1.02 7.26 3.62
CA CYS A 102 0.48 8.27 2.71
C CYS A 102 0.32 7.76 1.28
N VAL A 103 -0.53 8.44 0.53
CA VAL A 103 -0.65 8.16 -0.91
C VAL A 103 0.56 8.70 -1.68
N PRO A 104 0.91 8.11 -2.85
CA PRO A 104 2.12 8.46 -3.60
C PRO A 104 2.29 9.95 -3.92
N SER A 105 1.21 10.66 -4.24
CA SER A 105 1.26 12.10 -4.50
C SER A 105 1.70 12.93 -3.28
N VAL A 106 1.32 12.49 -2.09
CA VAL A 106 1.73 13.10 -0.82
C VAL A 106 3.21 12.77 -0.55
N ALA A 107 3.61 11.51 -0.72
CA ALA A 107 4.99 11.07 -0.51
C ALA A 107 5.99 11.81 -1.40
N THR A 108 5.61 12.09 -2.66
CA THR A 108 6.51 12.70 -3.63
C THR A 108 6.53 14.22 -3.60
N ASN A 109 5.41 14.89 -3.28
CA ASN A 109 5.29 16.33 -3.47
C ASN A 109 5.00 17.13 -2.18
N LEU A 110 4.24 16.57 -1.23
CA LEU A 110 3.90 17.26 0.01
C LEU A 110 4.90 16.98 1.14
N LEU A 111 5.22 15.71 1.37
CA LEU A 111 6.09 15.33 2.48
C LEU A 111 7.54 15.86 2.39
N PRO A 112 8.23 15.81 1.23
CA PRO A 112 9.64 16.18 1.19
C PRO A 112 9.96 17.59 1.73
N PRO A 113 9.26 18.68 1.33
CA PRO A 113 9.51 19.99 1.91
C PRO A 113 9.16 20.06 3.39
N VAL A 114 8.11 19.39 3.84
CA VAL A 114 7.72 19.34 5.26
C VAL A 114 8.79 18.61 6.08
N LEU A 115 9.23 17.44 5.61
CA LEU A 115 10.27 16.65 6.30
C LEU A 115 11.61 17.36 6.34
N LYS A 116 11.94 18.15 5.30
CA LYS A 116 13.15 18.99 5.30
C LYS A 116 13.13 20.01 6.44
N THR A 117 12.00 20.65 6.69
CA THR A 117 11.85 21.61 7.79
C THR A 117 11.84 20.88 9.13
N PHE A 118 11.08 19.79 9.23
CA PHE A 118 10.97 18.98 10.43
C PHE A 118 12.32 18.40 10.89
N ALA A 119 13.17 17.96 9.98
CA ALA A 119 14.48 17.42 10.29
C ALA A 119 15.45 18.47 10.89
N VAL A 120 15.23 19.76 10.63
CA VAL A 120 15.98 20.85 11.26
C VAL A 120 15.50 21.09 12.68
N GLU A 121 14.19 21.04 12.90
CA GLU A 121 13.57 21.29 14.20
C GLU A 121 13.70 20.10 15.16
N GLN A 122 13.67 18.88 14.62
CA GLN A 122 13.67 17.62 15.36
C GLN A 122 14.71 16.63 14.79
N PRO A 123 16.02 16.93 14.91
CA PRO A 123 17.08 16.16 14.26
C PRO A 123 17.23 14.72 14.81
N ASP A 124 16.71 14.48 16.00
CA ASP A 124 16.76 13.16 16.65
C ASP A 124 15.55 12.29 16.37
N VAL A 125 14.54 12.79 15.62
CA VAL A 125 13.35 12.03 15.27
C VAL A 125 13.52 11.39 13.90
N GLN A 126 13.41 10.05 13.85
CA GLN A 126 13.37 9.31 12.59
C GLN A 126 11.95 9.31 12.02
N VAL A 127 11.82 9.60 10.74
CA VAL A 127 10.53 9.50 10.06
C VAL A 127 10.57 8.33 9.08
N HIS A 128 9.63 7.40 9.25
CA HIS A 128 9.38 6.31 8.31
C HIS A 128 8.15 6.62 7.47
N VAL A 129 8.25 6.49 6.15
CA VAL A 129 7.16 6.77 5.21
C VAL A 129 6.71 5.47 4.58
N ILE A 130 5.42 5.15 4.72
CA ILE A 130 4.75 4.03 4.04
C ILE A 130 3.96 4.63 2.87
N ASP A 131 4.45 4.39 1.65
CA ASP A 131 3.87 4.93 0.41
C ASP A 131 2.97 3.86 -0.24
N GLU A 132 1.65 4.03 -0.08
CA GLU A 132 0.68 3.00 -0.43
C GLU A 132 -0.64 3.59 -1.00
N SER A 133 -1.53 2.72 -1.47
CA SER A 133 -2.87 3.13 -1.91
C SER A 133 -3.70 3.70 -0.75
N ALA A 134 -4.71 4.51 -1.06
CA ALA A 134 -5.57 5.15 -0.05
C ALA A 134 -6.19 4.14 0.94
N GLN A 135 -6.59 2.96 0.45
CA GLN A 135 -7.13 1.90 1.30
C GLN A 135 -6.05 1.33 2.22
N GLN A 136 -4.86 1.06 1.70
CA GLN A 136 -3.74 0.51 2.48
C GLN A 136 -3.21 1.51 3.51
N VAL A 137 -3.29 2.83 3.23
CA VAL A 137 -3.01 3.88 4.24
C VAL A 137 -3.93 3.75 5.44
N VAL A 138 -5.24 3.59 5.21
CA VAL A 138 -6.22 3.40 6.29
C VAL A 138 -5.93 2.11 7.05
N GLU A 139 -5.67 1.01 6.34
CA GLU A 139 -5.34 -0.27 6.96
C GLU A 139 -4.05 -0.21 7.78
N ALA A 140 -3.02 0.52 7.33
CA ALA A 140 -1.77 0.69 8.07
C ALA A 140 -2.00 1.41 9.41
N VAL A 141 -2.83 2.46 9.43
CA VAL A 141 -3.18 3.17 10.67
C VAL A 141 -4.02 2.29 11.60
N LEU A 142 -5.00 1.55 11.07
CA LEU A 142 -5.83 0.64 11.85
C LEU A 142 -5.03 -0.48 12.53
N ARG A 143 -4.02 -1.00 11.84
CA ARG A 143 -3.14 -2.03 12.40
C ARG A 143 -2.09 -1.49 13.37
N GLY A 144 -1.91 -0.16 13.42
CA GLY A 144 -0.84 0.49 14.17
C GLY A 144 0.54 0.40 13.50
N ASP A 145 0.58 0.06 12.20
CA ASP A 145 1.80 0.07 11.36
C ASP A 145 2.25 1.52 11.10
N ALA A 146 1.32 2.48 11.17
CA ALA A 146 1.58 3.91 11.07
C ALA A 146 0.89 4.68 12.21
N ASP A 147 1.54 5.74 12.69
CA ASP A 147 1.00 6.62 13.73
C ASP A 147 -0.15 7.47 13.21
N PHE A 148 -0.09 7.87 11.95
CA PHE A 148 -1.16 8.58 11.24
C PHE A 148 -1.04 8.37 9.72
N GLY A 149 -2.13 8.71 9.01
CA GLY A 149 -2.20 8.60 7.56
C GLY A 149 -2.51 9.93 6.86
N LEU A 150 -1.95 10.15 5.68
CA LEU A 150 -2.28 11.24 4.77
C LEU A 150 -2.88 10.68 3.49
N SER A 151 -4.17 10.86 3.33
CA SER A 151 -4.95 10.28 2.22
C SER A 151 -6.05 11.23 1.79
N PHE A 152 -6.82 10.85 0.78
CA PHE A 152 -8.02 11.57 0.40
C PHE A 152 -9.27 10.86 0.94
N THR A 153 -10.34 11.63 1.13
CA THR A 153 -11.60 11.14 1.72
C THR A 153 -12.19 10.00 0.88
N GLY A 154 -12.53 8.90 1.52
CA GLY A 154 -13.14 7.76 0.84
C GLY A 154 -13.57 6.62 1.75
N SER A 155 -12.99 6.46 2.92
CA SER A 155 -13.46 5.46 3.88
C SER A 155 -14.03 6.15 5.12
N GLN A 156 -15.22 5.71 5.50
CA GLN A 156 -15.81 6.02 6.81
C GLN A 156 -15.44 4.88 7.76
N GLU A 157 -14.23 4.94 8.30
CA GLU A 157 -13.80 3.97 9.31
C GLU A 157 -14.07 4.55 10.70
N PRO A 158 -15.05 4.00 11.45
CA PRO A 158 -15.48 4.58 12.73
C PRO A 158 -14.40 4.64 13.81
N SER A 159 -13.37 3.80 13.69
CA SER A 159 -12.24 3.75 14.63
C SER A 159 -11.20 4.83 14.39
N LEU A 160 -11.28 5.57 13.29
CA LEU A 160 -10.34 6.62 12.91
C LEU A 160 -10.99 8.00 12.92
N ARG A 161 -10.21 8.98 13.37
CA ARG A 161 -10.56 10.39 13.22
C ARG A 161 -9.99 10.94 11.93
N PHE A 162 -10.85 11.51 11.09
CA PHE A 162 -10.45 12.17 9.85
C PHE A 162 -10.50 13.68 10.00
N GLU A 163 -9.42 14.34 9.59
CA GLU A 163 -9.31 15.80 9.56
C GLU A 163 -8.96 16.27 8.15
N ALA A 164 -9.72 17.24 7.62
CA ALA A 164 -9.44 17.82 6.32
C ALA A 164 -8.25 18.79 6.43
N LEU A 165 -7.14 18.48 5.74
CA LEU A 165 -5.97 19.34 5.67
C LEU A 165 -6.07 20.38 4.56
N THR A 166 -6.54 19.95 3.39
CA THR A 166 -6.65 20.82 2.20
C THR A 166 -7.71 20.29 1.26
N ARG A 167 -8.10 21.12 0.30
CA ARG A 167 -8.93 20.74 -0.85
C ARG A 167 -8.05 20.74 -2.09
N GLU A 168 -8.19 19.69 -2.87
CA GLU A 168 -7.44 19.47 -4.09
C GLU A 168 -8.38 19.41 -5.29
N ARG A 169 -7.94 19.91 -6.43
CA ARG A 169 -8.68 19.81 -7.69
C ARG A 169 -8.03 18.80 -8.63
N TYR A 170 -8.83 18.25 -9.51
CA TYR A 170 -8.33 17.47 -10.64
C TYR A 170 -7.94 18.41 -11.78
N VAL A 171 -6.89 18.03 -12.49
CA VAL A 171 -6.37 18.71 -13.67
C VAL A 171 -6.12 17.69 -14.78
N LEU A 172 -6.16 18.16 -16.02
CA LEU A 172 -5.84 17.33 -17.18
C LEU A 172 -4.35 17.49 -17.51
N ALA A 173 -3.60 16.43 -17.33
CA ALA A 173 -2.22 16.32 -17.79
C ALA A 173 -2.20 15.89 -19.26
N MET A 174 -1.34 16.54 -20.06
CA MET A 174 -1.18 16.26 -21.49
C MET A 174 0.25 16.53 -21.96
N PRO A 175 0.67 15.97 -23.12
CA PRO A 175 1.91 16.34 -23.76
C PRO A 175 1.91 17.84 -24.10
N ARG A 176 3.04 18.53 -24.00
CA ARG A 176 3.17 19.94 -24.37
C ARG A 176 2.83 20.23 -25.83
N SER A 177 2.95 19.24 -26.70
CA SER A 177 2.58 19.32 -28.13
C SER A 177 1.10 19.11 -28.40
N HIS A 178 0.28 18.85 -27.39
CA HIS A 178 -1.15 18.61 -27.59
C HIS A 178 -1.87 19.87 -28.03
N ALA A 179 -2.87 19.72 -28.90
CA ALA A 179 -3.65 20.84 -29.47
C ALA A 179 -4.32 21.74 -28.41
N TRP A 180 -4.57 21.18 -27.21
CA TRP A 180 -5.14 21.91 -26.07
C TRP A 180 -4.11 22.61 -25.19
N ALA A 181 -2.82 22.48 -25.49
CA ALA A 181 -1.76 23.01 -24.61
C ALA A 181 -1.81 24.54 -24.41
N ALA A 182 -2.43 25.28 -25.36
CA ALA A 182 -2.63 26.73 -25.25
C ALA A 182 -3.88 27.13 -24.44
N ARG A 183 -4.72 26.18 -24.02
CA ARG A 183 -5.94 26.44 -23.27
C ARG A 183 -5.63 26.53 -21.76
N SER A 184 -6.48 27.24 -21.02
CA SER A 184 -6.40 27.31 -19.56
C SER A 184 -7.28 26.25 -18.85
N GLN A 185 -8.32 25.77 -19.55
CA GLN A 185 -9.31 24.86 -18.99
C GLN A 185 -9.94 23.96 -20.07
N VAL A 186 -10.48 22.85 -19.63
CA VAL A 186 -11.21 21.88 -20.44
C VAL A 186 -12.41 21.39 -19.63
N GLU A 187 -13.56 21.29 -20.27
CA GLU A 187 -14.74 20.69 -19.65
C GLU A 187 -14.63 19.16 -19.66
N TRP A 188 -15.19 18.52 -18.64
CA TRP A 188 -15.21 17.05 -18.55
C TRP A 188 -15.86 16.40 -19.78
N ALA A 189 -16.90 17.03 -20.35
CA ALA A 189 -17.59 16.54 -21.54
C ALA A 189 -16.67 16.47 -22.77
N GLU A 190 -15.63 17.30 -22.88
CA GLU A 190 -14.69 17.30 -24.01
C GLU A 190 -13.75 16.09 -24.00
N LEU A 191 -13.69 15.35 -22.87
CA LEU A 191 -12.94 14.10 -22.76
C LEU A 191 -13.63 12.92 -23.45
N ALA A 192 -14.89 13.07 -23.84
CA ALA A 192 -15.63 12.04 -24.56
C ALA A 192 -14.84 11.57 -25.79
N GLY A 193 -14.73 10.26 -25.97
CA GLY A 193 -14.00 9.63 -27.07
C GLY A 193 -12.47 9.84 -27.08
N LYS A 194 -11.90 10.52 -26.08
CA LYS A 194 -10.43 10.68 -25.97
C LYS A 194 -9.77 9.44 -25.39
N ARG A 195 -8.53 9.21 -25.80
CA ARG A 195 -7.68 8.16 -25.22
C ARG A 195 -7.12 8.65 -23.90
N LEU A 196 -7.58 8.07 -22.81
CA LEU A 196 -7.10 8.40 -21.49
C LEU A 196 -6.09 7.38 -20.99
N VAL A 197 -5.09 7.88 -20.29
CA VAL A 197 -4.27 7.10 -19.36
C VAL A 197 -4.95 7.20 -18.00
N SER A 198 -5.34 6.09 -17.45
CA SER A 198 -6.09 6.03 -16.18
C SER A 198 -5.31 5.27 -15.11
N VAL A 199 -5.74 5.46 -13.87
CA VAL A 199 -5.32 4.59 -12.78
C VAL A 199 -6.28 3.42 -12.65
N SER A 200 -5.79 2.33 -12.04
CA SER A 200 -6.54 1.09 -11.89
C SER A 200 -7.81 1.26 -11.05
N HIS A 201 -8.80 0.42 -11.26
CA HIS A 201 -10.06 0.42 -10.50
C HIS A 201 -9.87 0.21 -8.98
N LYS A 202 -8.71 -0.29 -8.55
CA LYS A 202 -8.34 -0.41 -7.14
C LYS A 202 -7.87 0.92 -6.54
N SER A 203 -7.63 1.94 -7.36
CA SER A 203 -7.24 3.27 -6.91
C SER A 203 -8.47 4.08 -6.53
N GLY A 204 -8.47 4.68 -5.34
CA GLY A 204 -9.52 5.61 -4.94
C GLY A 204 -9.65 6.83 -5.85
N ASN A 205 -8.55 7.26 -6.51
CA ASN A 205 -8.60 8.29 -7.55
C ASN A 205 -9.48 7.87 -8.72
N ARG A 206 -9.46 6.59 -9.12
CA ARG A 206 -10.31 6.07 -10.17
C ARG A 206 -11.79 6.12 -9.77
N LEU A 207 -12.12 5.74 -8.55
CA LEU A 207 -13.50 5.81 -8.07
C LEU A 207 -14.07 7.22 -8.11
N LEU A 208 -13.29 8.23 -7.71
CA LEU A 208 -13.70 9.64 -7.78
C LEU A 208 -13.89 10.09 -9.24
N LEU A 209 -12.98 9.73 -10.13
CA LEU A 209 -13.10 10.05 -11.56
C LEU A 209 -14.31 9.38 -12.19
N ASP A 210 -14.55 8.12 -11.92
CA ASP A 210 -15.71 7.38 -12.44
C ASP A 210 -17.02 8.01 -11.98
N GLN A 211 -17.10 8.51 -10.73
CA GLN A 211 -18.28 9.24 -10.23
C GLN A 211 -18.53 10.54 -11.02
N VAL A 212 -17.48 11.32 -11.28
CA VAL A 212 -17.61 12.57 -12.06
C VAL A 212 -17.98 12.26 -13.51
N MET A 213 -17.35 11.26 -14.11
CA MET A 213 -17.56 10.90 -15.50
C MET A 213 -18.87 10.14 -15.75
N ALA A 214 -19.51 9.57 -14.70
CA ALA A 214 -20.75 8.82 -14.85
C ALA A 214 -21.90 9.63 -15.47
N GLY A 215 -21.88 10.95 -15.32
CA GLY A 215 -22.87 11.86 -15.90
C GLY A 215 -22.60 12.26 -17.36
N LEU A 216 -21.49 11.82 -17.96
CA LEU A 216 -21.14 12.19 -19.33
C LEU A 216 -21.95 11.37 -20.34
N PRO A 217 -22.38 11.99 -21.46
CA PRO A 217 -23.13 11.30 -22.53
C PRO A 217 -22.33 10.15 -23.17
N GLU A 218 -21.02 10.29 -23.24
CA GLU A 218 -20.09 9.29 -23.74
C GLU A 218 -18.91 9.19 -22.79
N GLN A 219 -18.64 7.98 -22.32
CA GLN A 219 -17.56 7.73 -21.36
C GLN A 219 -16.19 7.82 -22.07
N PRO A 220 -15.20 8.49 -21.47
CA PRO A 220 -13.82 8.42 -21.95
C PRO A 220 -13.29 6.98 -21.86
N VAL A 221 -12.49 6.58 -22.84
CA VAL A 221 -11.92 5.24 -22.88
C VAL A 221 -10.56 5.22 -22.18
N ALA A 222 -10.43 4.41 -21.13
CA ALA A 222 -9.13 4.11 -20.54
C ALA A 222 -8.31 3.24 -21.50
N TRP A 223 -7.41 3.86 -22.26
CA TRP A 223 -6.58 3.17 -23.25
C TRP A 223 -5.34 2.52 -22.65
N HIS A 224 -4.79 3.16 -21.62
CA HIS A 224 -3.71 2.64 -20.79
C HIS A 224 -4.11 2.73 -19.34
N GLU A 225 -3.69 1.75 -18.54
CA GLU A 225 -3.98 1.70 -17.11
C GLU A 225 -2.70 1.44 -16.29
N CYS A 226 -2.55 2.17 -15.19
CA CYS A 226 -1.45 2.04 -14.25
C CYS A 226 -1.98 1.92 -12.83
N ASN A 227 -1.19 1.39 -11.92
CA ASN A 227 -1.59 1.31 -10.51
C ASN A 227 -1.54 2.68 -9.81
N HIS A 228 -0.60 3.54 -10.21
CA HIS A 228 -0.33 4.82 -9.54
C HIS A 228 -0.34 5.99 -10.53
N VAL A 229 -0.71 7.17 -10.03
CA VAL A 229 -0.75 8.41 -10.82
C VAL A 229 0.61 8.77 -11.42
N THR A 230 1.71 8.47 -10.72
CA THR A 230 3.08 8.68 -11.22
C THR A 230 3.35 7.91 -12.52
N GLY A 231 2.89 6.67 -12.61
CA GLY A 231 2.97 5.88 -13.85
C GLY A 231 2.10 6.47 -14.96
N ALA A 232 0.90 6.93 -14.63
CA ALA A 232 0.03 7.59 -15.61
C ALA A 232 0.65 8.87 -16.17
N LEU A 233 1.29 9.69 -15.33
CA LEU A 233 2.00 10.89 -15.77
C LEU A 233 3.17 10.57 -16.70
N ALA A 234 3.96 9.54 -16.39
CA ALA A 234 5.05 9.10 -17.27
C ALA A 234 4.55 8.65 -18.66
N LEU A 235 3.39 7.98 -18.74
CA LEU A 235 2.78 7.61 -20.01
C LEU A 235 2.25 8.83 -20.78
N VAL A 236 1.72 9.85 -20.08
CA VAL A 236 1.33 11.13 -20.70
C VAL A 236 2.54 11.86 -21.25
N GLU A 237 3.64 11.92 -20.53
CA GLU A 237 4.91 12.52 -20.99
C GLU A 237 5.46 11.81 -22.23
N ALA A 238 5.29 10.49 -22.32
CA ALA A 238 5.62 9.70 -23.50
C ALA A 238 4.64 9.89 -24.68
N GLY A 239 3.60 10.72 -24.53
CA GLY A 239 2.64 11.02 -25.60
C GLY A 239 1.54 9.96 -25.80
N LEU A 240 1.33 9.07 -24.85
CA LEU A 240 0.42 7.93 -24.99
C LEU A 240 -1.05 8.26 -24.67
N GLY A 241 -1.35 9.49 -24.25
CA GLY A 241 -2.71 9.93 -23.98
C GLY A 241 -2.78 11.13 -23.06
N LEU A 242 -3.98 11.35 -22.51
CA LEU A 242 -4.29 12.39 -21.52
C LEU A 242 -4.60 11.73 -20.20
N ALA A 243 -4.33 12.37 -19.06
CA ALA A 243 -4.71 11.85 -17.75
C ALA A 243 -5.37 12.91 -16.88
N ALA A 244 -6.52 12.59 -16.31
CA ALA A 244 -7.12 13.38 -15.24
C ALA A 244 -6.47 12.96 -13.92
N VAL A 245 -5.76 13.87 -13.27
CA VAL A 245 -4.95 13.58 -12.07
C VAL A 245 -5.16 14.64 -11.00
N PRO A 246 -4.96 14.30 -9.71
CA PRO A 246 -4.89 15.29 -8.66
C PRO A 246 -3.76 16.29 -8.91
N GLN A 247 -4.00 17.57 -8.68
CA GLN A 247 -2.99 18.61 -8.90
C GLN A 247 -1.72 18.38 -8.06
N LEU A 248 -1.85 17.85 -6.86
CA LEU A 248 -0.74 17.53 -5.98
C LEU A 248 0.20 16.44 -6.56
N ALA A 249 -0.29 15.62 -7.49
CA ALA A 249 0.55 14.61 -8.14
C ALA A 249 1.57 15.20 -9.13
N LEU A 250 1.42 16.48 -9.46
CA LEU A 250 2.27 17.15 -10.44
C LEU A 250 3.51 17.75 -9.79
N ARG A 251 4.66 17.53 -10.41
CA ARG A 251 5.89 18.26 -10.12
C ARG A 251 5.98 19.47 -11.04
N GLN A 252 6.73 20.49 -10.65
CA GLN A 252 6.85 21.75 -11.42
C GLN A 252 7.42 21.57 -12.85
N ASP A 253 8.09 20.48 -13.10
CA ASP A 253 8.76 20.13 -14.35
C ASP A 253 7.94 19.14 -15.24
N HIS A 254 6.77 18.71 -14.76
CA HIS A 254 5.91 17.78 -15.47
C HIS A 254 5.19 18.41 -16.68
N ALA A 255 4.51 17.55 -17.45
CA ALA A 255 3.73 17.86 -18.64
C ALA A 255 2.83 19.10 -18.50
N GLN A 256 2.42 19.68 -19.64
CA GLN A 256 1.42 20.74 -19.68
C GLN A 256 0.15 20.32 -18.94
N VAL A 257 -0.37 21.21 -18.11
CA VAL A 257 -1.52 20.93 -17.26
C VAL A 257 -2.63 21.93 -17.54
N LEU A 258 -3.86 21.46 -17.64
CA LEU A 258 -5.06 22.29 -17.76
C LEU A 258 -6.00 22.03 -16.57
N SER A 259 -6.68 23.08 -16.14
CA SER A 259 -7.76 22.91 -15.17
C SER A 259 -8.93 22.13 -15.79
N LEU A 260 -9.45 21.14 -15.07
CA LEU A 260 -10.71 20.48 -15.37
C LEU A 260 -11.85 21.18 -14.63
N ILE A 261 -12.93 21.45 -15.34
CA ILE A 261 -14.15 22.11 -14.84
C ILE A 261 -15.41 21.34 -15.24
#